data_4228af8b7aa891706d2077cfff830d3e
#
_entry.id   4228af8b7aa891706d2077cfff830d3e
#
_cell.length_a   1.000
_cell.length_b   1.000
_cell.length_c   1.000
_cell.angle_alpha   90.00
_cell.angle_beta   90.00
_cell.angle_gamma   90.00
#
_symmetry.space_group_name_H-M   'P 1'
#
loop_
_entity.id
_entity.type
_entity.pdbx_description
1 polymer ?
#
loop_
_entity_poly.entity_id
_entity_poly.type
_entity_poly.pdbx_seq_one_letter_code
_entity_poly.pdbx_strand_id
1 'polypeptide(L)'
;DITDKGEIHFYGKIKDALQLLGIPCKRLSEDEIWERIRDRAIDRFTKASKGFIARCRKLSLSVSDLRLKTQTHSALTPEESAFIEIACSIYDAYLNRISATGEEDFDGLMRRATEIVSSGNTIFKRRSTDGDLGSLRHICIDEFQDFSDLFYQLLSAIRKSSPEAKLFCVGDDWQAINGFAGSDLKFFKQFKQ
;
A
#
# COMPACT_ATOMS: atom_id res chain seq x y z
N ASP A 1 -29.46 -14.12 21.35
CA ASP A 1 -29.91 -14.27 19.96
C ASP A 1 -29.76 -12.96 19.21
N ILE A 2 -28.55 -12.70 18.75
CA ILE A 2 -28.17 -11.50 17.95
C ILE A 2 -28.45 -11.76 16.46
N THR A 3 -28.74 -13.00 16.07
CA THR A 3 -28.64 -13.47 14.70
C THR A 3 -29.86 -13.26 13.82
N ASP A 4 -31.07 -13.16 14.36
CA ASP A 4 -32.27 -13.21 13.51
C ASP A 4 -32.97 -11.88 13.19
N LYS A 5 -32.60 -10.77 13.82
CA LYS A 5 -33.28 -9.47 13.61
C LYS A 5 -32.35 -8.25 13.46
N GLY A 6 -31.05 -8.46 13.32
CA GLY A 6 -30.09 -7.44 13.06
C GLY A 6 -29.76 -6.51 14.25
N GLU A 7 -28.78 -5.63 14.04
CA GLU A 7 -28.27 -4.69 15.05
C GLU A 7 -29.35 -3.78 15.68
N ILE A 8 -30.34 -3.36 14.90
CA ILE A 8 -31.40 -2.47 15.35
C ILE A 8 -32.21 -3.10 16.50
N HIS A 9 -32.47 -4.40 16.43
CA HIS A 9 -33.21 -5.10 17.51
C HIS A 9 -32.37 -5.28 18.78
N PHE A 10 -31.08 -5.50 18.61
CA PHE A 10 -30.12 -5.60 19.72
C PHE A 10 -30.02 -4.28 20.49
N TYR A 11 -29.84 -3.16 19.78
CA TYR A 11 -29.82 -1.83 20.41
C TYR A 11 -31.13 -1.47 21.07
N GLY A 12 -32.28 -1.89 20.52
CA GLY A 12 -33.59 -1.74 21.16
C GLY A 12 -33.64 -2.44 22.52
N LYS A 13 -33.23 -3.70 22.58
CA LYS A 13 -33.18 -4.47 23.85
C LYS A 13 -32.25 -3.85 24.90
N ILE A 14 -31.07 -3.35 24.47
CA ILE A 14 -30.16 -2.65 25.38
C ILE A 14 -30.81 -1.38 25.94
N LYS A 15 -31.44 -0.59 25.07
CA LYS A 15 -32.16 0.62 25.48
C LYS A 15 -33.21 0.32 26.51
N ASP A 16 -34.05 -0.69 26.28
CA ASP A 16 -35.12 -1.09 27.20
C ASP A 16 -34.56 -1.56 28.56
N ALA A 17 -33.48 -2.34 28.55
CA ALA A 17 -32.78 -2.77 29.76
C ALA A 17 -32.17 -1.60 30.53
N LEU A 18 -31.56 -0.63 29.86
CA LEU A 18 -31.03 0.58 30.50
C LEU A 18 -32.12 1.46 31.09
N GLN A 19 -33.25 1.60 30.40
CA GLN A 19 -34.41 2.35 30.92
C GLN A 19 -34.99 1.72 32.17
N LEU A 20 -35.07 0.36 32.23
CA LEU A 20 -35.49 -0.35 33.43
C LEU A 20 -34.54 -0.13 34.62
N LEU A 21 -33.28 0.13 34.37
CA LEU A 21 -32.30 0.45 35.40
C LEU A 21 -32.27 1.95 35.74
N GLY A 22 -33.20 2.75 35.23
CA GLY A 22 -33.26 4.20 35.46
C GLY A 22 -32.16 5.00 34.75
N ILE A 23 -31.47 4.40 33.79
CA ILE A 23 -30.42 5.07 33.03
C ILE A 23 -31.07 5.77 31.83
N PRO A 24 -30.98 7.12 31.72
CA PRO A 24 -31.61 7.85 30.64
C PRO A 24 -30.87 7.58 29.31
N CYS A 25 -31.64 7.11 28.32
CA CYS A 25 -31.13 6.89 26.95
C CYS A 25 -31.71 7.98 26.03
N LYS A 26 -30.88 8.87 25.55
CA LYS A 26 -31.25 9.86 24.52
C LYS A 26 -30.72 9.38 23.16
N ARG A 27 -31.59 9.39 22.15
CA ARG A 27 -31.14 9.20 20.77
C ARG A 27 -30.38 10.48 20.36
N LEU A 28 -29.15 10.31 19.97
CA LEU A 28 -28.35 11.41 19.43
C LEU A 28 -28.79 11.72 17.98
N SER A 29 -28.75 12.98 17.59
CA SER A 29 -28.87 13.36 16.19
C SER A 29 -27.62 12.95 15.41
N GLU A 30 -27.70 12.94 14.07
CA GLU A 30 -26.54 12.64 13.20
C GLU A 30 -25.41 13.63 13.45
N ASP A 31 -25.71 14.91 13.66
CA ASP A 31 -24.72 15.93 13.97
C ASP A 31 -24.04 15.68 15.31
N GLU A 32 -24.81 15.33 16.36
CA GLU A 32 -24.25 14.98 17.68
C GLU A 32 -23.36 13.72 17.61
N ILE A 33 -23.73 12.75 16.78
CA ILE A 33 -22.91 11.56 16.54
C ILE A 33 -21.64 11.96 15.81
N TRP A 34 -21.77 12.74 14.73
CA TRP A 34 -20.62 13.19 13.93
C TRP A 34 -19.60 13.96 14.78
N GLU A 35 -20.05 14.91 15.59
CA GLU A 35 -19.17 15.67 16.51
C GLU A 35 -18.37 14.77 17.45
N ARG A 36 -18.95 13.63 17.89
CA ARG A 36 -18.27 12.69 18.80
C ARG A 36 -17.27 11.77 18.13
N ILE A 37 -17.48 11.42 16.86
CA ILE A 37 -16.67 10.42 16.17
C ILE A 37 -15.75 11.04 15.11
N ARG A 38 -15.98 12.30 14.74
CA ARG A 38 -15.31 13.00 13.62
C ARG A 38 -13.81 12.77 13.59
N ASP A 39 -13.13 13.09 14.67
CA ASP A 39 -11.66 13.03 14.69
C ASP A 39 -11.15 11.58 14.53
N ARG A 40 -11.86 10.63 15.15
CA ARG A 40 -11.52 9.20 15.00
C ARG A 40 -11.83 8.69 13.60
N ALA A 41 -12.93 9.15 13.00
CA ALA A 41 -13.30 8.78 11.64
C ALA A 41 -12.29 9.31 10.62
N ILE A 42 -11.89 10.59 10.76
CA ILE A 42 -10.88 11.22 9.92
C ILE A 42 -9.53 10.50 10.07
N ASP A 43 -9.10 10.17 11.29
CA ASP A 43 -7.85 9.44 11.52
C ASP A 43 -7.85 8.06 10.86
N ARG A 44 -8.95 7.30 11.01
CA ARG A 44 -9.10 5.99 10.37
C ARG A 44 -9.08 6.10 8.85
N PHE A 45 -9.82 7.06 8.29
CA PHE A 45 -9.85 7.30 6.86
C PHE A 45 -8.47 7.70 6.32
N THR A 46 -7.77 8.57 7.04
CA THR A 46 -6.41 9.00 6.69
C THR A 46 -5.44 7.81 6.67
N LYS A 47 -5.50 6.93 7.67
CA LYS A 47 -4.67 5.72 7.73
C LYS A 47 -4.98 4.77 6.57
N ALA A 48 -6.26 4.53 6.27
CA ALA A 48 -6.68 3.70 5.16
C ALA A 48 -6.20 4.29 3.81
N SER A 49 -6.37 5.58 3.60
CA SER A 49 -5.93 6.28 2.39
C SER A 49 -4.41 6.24 2.21
N LYS A 50 -3.63 6.44 3.27
CA LYS A 50 -2.16 6.29 3.24
C LYS A 50 -1.75 4.86 2.86
N GLY A 51 -2.38 3.85 3.44
CA GLY A 51 -2.13 2.45 3.09
C GLY A 51 -2.48 2.14 1.63
N PHE A 52 -3.58 2.67 1.14
CA PHE A 52 -4.00 2.54 -0.25
C PHE A 52 -2.99 3.16 -1.22
N ILE A 53 -2.57 4.41 -0.97
CA ILE A 53 -1.56 5.11 -1.77
C ILE A 53 -0.24 4.33 -1.78
N ALA A 54 0.24 3.92 -0.61
CA ALA A 54 1.48 3.14 -0.50
C ALA A 54 1.41 1.85 -1.33
N ARG A 55 0.27 1.14 -1.30
CA ARG A 55 0.07 -0.06 -2.12
C ARG A 55 0.04 0.24 -3.61
N CYS A 56 -0.65 1.28 -4.04
CA CYS A 56 -0.66 1.72 -5.44
C CYS A 56 0.75 2.06 -5.94
N ARG A 57 1.54 2.75 -5.11
CA ARG A 57 2.92 3.11 -5.44
C ARG A 57 3.81 1.87 -5.59
N LYS A 58 3.76 0.94 -4.66
CA LYS A 58 4.54 -0.31 -4.70
C LYS A 58 4.19 -1.20 -5.89
N LEU A 59 2.93 -1.19 -6.31
CA LEU A 59 2.47 -1.88 -7.50
C LEU A 59 2.73 -1.08 -8.79
N SER A 60 3.38 0.08 -8.69
CA SER A 60 3.67 0.98 -9.83
C SER A 60 2.43 1.33 -10.67
N LEU A 61 1.25 1.41 -10.02
CA LEU A 61 0.02 1.75 -10.73
C LEU A 61 0.01 3.22 -11.13
N SER A 62 -0.28 3.49 -12.39
CA SER A 62 -0.68 4.82 -12.83
C SER A 62 -2.15 5.10 -12.43
N VAL A 63 -2.56 6.36 -12.51
CA VAL A 63 -3.98 6.74 -12.28
C VAL A 63 -4.90 6.03 -13.26
N SER A 64 -4.48 5.86 -14.53
CA SER A 64 -5.23 5.14 -15.55
C SER A 64 -5.38 3.65 -15.24
N ASP A 65 -4.29 2.99 -14.81
CA ASP A 65 -4.34 1.58 -14.39
C ASP A 65 -5.26 1.38 -13.19
N LEU A 66 -5.19 2.29 -12.24
CA LEU A 66 -6.04 2.25 -11.06
C LEU A 66 -7.53 2.42 -11.44
N ARG A 67 -7.85 3.38 -12.29
CA ARG A 67 -9.22 3.58 -12.78
C ARG A 67 -9.75 2.36 -13.54
N LEU A 68 -8.92 1.73 -14.36
CA LEU A 68 -9.32 0.50 -15.08
C LEU A 68 -9.60 -0.63 -14.08
N LYS A 69 -8.76 -0.81 -13.06
CA LYS A 69 -8.97 -1.82 -12.01
C LYS A 69 -10.25 -1.55 -11.22
N THR A 70 -10.54 -0.29 -10.90
CA THR A 70 -11.76 0.06 -10.15
C THR A 70 -13.03 -0.11 -10.97
N GLN A 71 -12.98 0.06 -12.29
CA GLN A 71 -14.12 -0.21 -13.20
C GLN A 71 -14.49 -1.70 -13.24
N THR A 72 -13.52 -2.59 -13.09
CA THR A 72 -13.73 -4.04 -13.08
C THR A 72 -13.97 -4.61 -11.69
N HIS A 73 -13.81 -3.80 -10.64
CA HIS A 73 -14.02 -4.20 -9.25
C HIS A 73 -15.49 -4.08 -8.88
N SER A 74 -16.04 -5.16 -8.33
CA SER A 74 -17.38 -5.15 -7.76
C SER A 74 -17.28 -4.87 -6.27
N ALA A 75 -17.58 -3.63 -5.87
CA ALA A 75 -17.62 -3.25 -4.46
C ALA A 75 -18.70 -4.06 -3.72
N LEU A 76 -18.35 -4.56 -2.54
CA LEU A 76 -19.27 -5.37 -1.71
C LEU A 76 -20.25 -4.49 -0.94
N THR A 77 -19.87 -3.25 -0.66
CA THR A 77 -20.70 -2.29 0.10
C THR A 77 -20.65 -0.89 -0.53
N PRO A 78 -21.68 -0.04 -0.30
CA PRO A 78 -21.64 1.36 -0.72
C PRO A 78 -20.47 2.15 -0.14
N GLU A 79 -20.06 1.84 1.10
CA GLU A 79 -18.94 2.48 1.78
C GLU A 79 -17.61 2.15 1.10
N GLU A 80 -17.44 0.91 0.64
CA GLU A 80 -16.27 0.50 -0.13
C GLU A 80 -16.21 1.27 -1.47
N SER A 81 -17.33 1.38 -2.16
CA SER A 81 -17.42 2.15 -3.40
C SER A 81 -17.04 3.61 -3.20
N ALA A 82 -17.60 4.26 -2.18
CA ALA A 82 -17.29 5.64 -1.83
C ALA A 82 -15.81 5.82 -1.43
N PHE A 83 -15.26 4.86 -0.66
CA PHE A 83 -13.84 4.89 -0.29
C PHE A 83 -12.95 4.82 -1.52
N ILE A 84 -13.21 3.90 -2.45
CA ILE A 84 -12.42 3.73 -3.68
C ILE A 84 -12.42 5.01 -4.52
N GLU A 85 -13.58 5.63 -4.71
CA GLU A 85 -13.71 6.87 -5.48
C GLU A 85 -12.87 8.00 -4.87
N ILE A 86 -13.00 8.22 -3.56
CA ILE A 86 -12.24 9.26 -2.85
C ILE A 86 -10.75 8.92 -2.85
N ALA A 87 -10.37 7.66 -2.60
CA ALA A 87 -8.98 7.22 -2.56
C ALA A 87 -8.29 7.36 -3.92
N CYS A 88 -8.98 7.09 -5.03
CA CYS A 88 -8.48 7.35 -6.38
C CYS A 88 -8.22 8.84 -6.62
N SER A 89 -9.14 9.70 -6.17
CA SER A 89 -8.98 11.16 -6.29
C SER A 89 -7.81 11.68 -5.46
N ILE A 90 -7.63 11.15 -4.25
CA ILE A 90 -6.48 11.48 -3.38
C ILE A 90 -5.17 11.01 -4.02
N TYR A 91 -5.16 9.81 -4.63
CA TYR A 91 -3.97 9.29 -5.31
C TYR A 91 -3.56 10.14 -6.51
N ASP A 92 -4.52 10.57 -7.32
CA ASP A 92 -4.30 11.49 -8.44
C ASP A 92 -3.71 12.83 -7.94
N ALA A 93 -4.33 13.43 -6.92
CA ALA A 93 -3.84 14.66 -6.30
C ALA A 93 -2.43 14.51 -5.71
N TYR A 94 -2.14 13.35 -5.10
CA TYR A 94 -0.82 13.04 -4.56
C TYR A 94 0.24 12.99 -5.67
N LEU A 95 -0.01 12.27 -6.77
CA LEU A 95 0.94 12.19 -7.89
C LEU A 95 1.16 13.55 -8.56
N ASN A 96 0.09 14.34 -8.76
CA ASN A 96 0.19 15.68 -9.30
C ASN A 96 1.00 16.60 -8.38
N ARG A 97 0.85 16.48 -7.06
CA ARG A 97 1.63 17.25 -6.07
C ARG A 97 3.11 16.92 -6.15
N ILE A 98 3.48 15.64 -6.14
CA ILE A 98 4.90 15.23 -6.24
C ILE A 98 5.51 15.75 -7.55
N SER A 99 4.80 15.60 -8.67
CA SER A 99 5.25 16.08 -9.96
C SER A 99 5.43 17.60 -9.98
N ALA A 100 4.51 18.36 -9.38
CA ALA A 100 4.57 19.80 -9.35
C ALA A 100 5.68 20.38 -8.46
N THR A 101 6.02 19.69 -7.36
CA THR A 101 7.08 20.10 -6.43
C THR A 101 8.46 19.62 -6.83
N GLY A 102 8.56 18.69 -7.79
CA GLY A 102 9.81 18.01 -8.13
C GLY A 102 10.34 17.11 -7.00
N GLU A 103 9.50 16.84 -5.99
CA GLU A 103 9.80 15.89 -4.94
C GLU A 103 9.59 14.47 -5.43
N GLU A 104 10.24 13.52 -4.80
CA GLU A 104 10.01 12.09 -5.06
C GLU A 104 9.84 11.35 -3.75
N ASP A 105 8.90 10.42 -3.74
CA ASP A 105 8.83 9.42 -2.69
C ASP A 105 9.81 8.27 -2.96
N PHE A 106 9.99 7.40 -1.97
CA PHE A 106 10.90 6.27 -2.09
C PHE A 106 10.58 5.37 -3.29
N ASP A 107 9.30 5.13 -3.54
CA ASP A 107 8.85 4.28 -4.65
C ASP A 107 9.11 4.95 -6.01
N GLY A 108 9.01 6.29 -6.08
CA GLY A 108 9.39 7.09 -7.24
C GLY A 108 10.88 7.00 -7.52
N LEU A 109 11.72 7.14 -6.49
CA LEU A 109 13.17 6.97 -6.59
C LEU A 109 13.55 5.59 -7.13
N MET A 110 12.91 4.53 -6.63
CA MET A 110 13.15 3.16 -7.09
C MET A 110 12.77 2.97 -8.56
N ARG A 111 11.64 3.54 -9.01
CA ARG A 111 11.25 3.50 -10.43
C ARG A 111 12.23 4.25 -11.31
N ARG A 112 12.60 5.46 -10.91
CA ARG A 112 13.60 6.24 -11.65
C ARG A 112 14.95 5.53 -11.73
N ALA A 113 15.39 4.90 -10.63
CA ALA A 113 16.59 4.08 -10.64
C ALA A 113 16.48 2.92 -11.65
N THR A 114 15.32 2.25 -11.69
CA THR A 114 15.04 1.17 -12.65
C THR A 114 15.10 1.67 -14.09
N GLU A 115 14.51 2.83 -14.39
CA GLU A 115 14.52 3.45 -15.72
C GLU A 115 15.94 3.82 -16.14
N ILE A 116 16.73 4.44 -15.26
CA ILE A 116 18.12 4.84 -15.51
C ILE A 116 18.98 3.60 -15.81
N VAL A 117 18.89 2.55 -15.00
CA VAL A 117 19.66 1.32 -15.22
C VAL A 117 19.21 0.62 -16.49
N SER A 118 17.90 0.57 -16.76
CA SER A 118 17.34 -0.04 -17.98
C SER A 118 17.73 0.70 -19.25
N SER A 119 18.03 2.00 -19.19
CA SER A 119 18.55 2.78 -20.31
C SER A 119 20.07 2.57 -20.54
N GLY A 120 20.71 1.72 -19.75
CA GLY A 120 22.14 1.40 -19.87
C GLY A 120 23.06 2.29 -19.04
N ASN A 121 22.53 3.20 -18.25
CA ASN A 121 23.32 4.01 -17.34
C ASN A 121 23.49 3.28 -16.00
N THR A 122 24.64 2.63 -15.83
CA THR A 122 24.97 1.80 -14.67
C THR A 122 25.90 2.49 -13.66
N ILE A 123 26.45 3.66 -14.04
CA ILE A 123 27.40 4.39 -13.21
C ILE A 123 26.64 5.20 -12.14
N PHE A 124 27.09 5.11 -10.91
CA PHE A 124 26.55 5.89 -9.79
C PHE A 124 27.65 6.45 -8.91
N LYS A 125 27.41 7.60 -8.31
CA LYS A 125 28.36 8.24 -7.41
C LYS A 125 28.31 7.62 -6.02
N ARG A 126 29.48 7.22 -5.53
CA ARG A 126 29.73 6.94 -4.11
C ARG A 126 30.53 8.13 -3.52
N ARG A 127 30.66 8.18 -2.21
CA ARG A 127 31.26 9.31 -1.47
C ARG A 127 32.51 9.90 -2.13
N SER A 128 33.46 9.07 -2.55
CA SER A 128 34.76 9.50 -3.14
C SER A 128 35.08 8.80 -4.46
N THR A 129 34.29 7.88 -4.93
CA THR A 129 34.54 7.08 -6.14
C THR A 129 33.24 6.84 -6.88
N ASP A 130 33.33 6.57 -8.16
CA ASP A 130 32.19 6.07 -8.92
C ASP A 130 32.05 4.56 -8.74
N GLY A 131 30.82 4.09 -8.66
CA GLY A 131 30.45 2.68 -8.70
C GLY A 131 29.83 2.36 -10.06
N ASP A 132 29.90 1.10 -10.46
CA ASP A 132 29.29 0.63 -11.69
C ASP A 132 28.49 -0.65 -11.43
N LEU A 133 27.17 -0.58 -11.63
CA LEU A 133 26.28 -1.73 -11.52
C LEU A 133 26.57 -2.78 -12.60
N GLY A 134 27.12 -2.38 -13.75
CA GLY A 134 27.50 -3.29 -14.84
C GLY A 134 28.69 -4.18 -14.51
N SER A 135 29.48 -3.83 -13.49
CA SER A 135 30.66 -4.60 -13.05
C SER A 135 30.42 -5.54 -11.88
N LEU A 136 29.16 -5.71 -11.43
CA LEU A 136 28.81 -6.54 -10.29
C LEU A 136 29.08 -8.02 -10.60
N ARG A 137 29.70 -8.71 -9.63
CA ARG A 137 29.90 -10.17 -9.66
C ARG A 137 28.97 -10.91 -8.72
N HIS A 138 28.55 -10.24 -7.65
CA HIS A 138 27.65 -10.81 -6.66
C HIS A 138 26.61 -9.75 -6.26
N ILE A 139 25.36 -10.18 -6.15
CA ILE A 139 24.25 -9.40 -5.65
C ILE A 139 23.71 -10.15 -4.44
N CYS A 140 23.80 -9.54 -3.26
CA CYS A 140 23.29 -10.11 -2.02
C CYS A 140 22.05 -9.33 -1.60
N ILE A 141 20.96 -10.05 -1.35
CA ILE A 141 19.68 -9.47 -0.90
C ILE A 141 19.35 -10.10 0.44
N ASP A 142 19.18 -9.25 1.44
CA ASP A 142 18.67 -9.63 2.75
C ASP A 142 17.17 -9.34 2.84
N GLU A 143 16.48 -9.98 3.77
CA GLU A 143 15.02 -9.85 3.97
C GLU A 143 14.20 -10.10 2.69
N PHE A 144 14.59 -11.12 1.93
CA PHE A 144 13.99 -11.39 0.61
C PHE A 144 12.50 -11.69 0.66
N GLN A 145 11.94 -12.07 1.82
CA GLN A 145 10.51 -12.21 2.03
C GLN A 145 9.74 -10.88 1.89
N ASP A 146 10.41 -9.73 2.07
CA ASP A 146 9.81 -8.39 1.92
C ASP A 146 9.93 -7.83 0.49
N PHE A 147 10.33 -8.68 -0.47
CA PHE A 147 10.53 -8.27 -1.86
C PHE A 147 9.21 -7.88 -2.54
N SER A 148 9.20 -6.75 -3.22
CA SER A 148 8.05 -6.23 -3.97
C SER A 148 8.30 -6.26 -5.47
N ASP A 149 7.23 -6.07 -6.27
CA ASP A 149 7.36 -5.93 -7.72
C ASP A 149 8.34 -4.80 -8.10
N LEU A 150 8.36 -3.72 -7.34
CA LEU A 150 9.25 -2.59 -7.58
C LEU A 150 10.73 -2.95 -7.40
N PHE A 151 11.06 -3.67 -6.32
CA PHE A 151 12.41 -4.20 -6.10
C PHE A 151 12.79 -5.22 -7.17
N TYR A 152 11.85 -6.07 -7.58
CA TYR A 152 12.08 -7.06 -8.62
C TYR A 152 12.41 -6.41 -9.97
N GLN A 153 11.73 -5.32 -10.33
CA GLN A 153 12.00 -4.58 -11.56
C GLN A 153 13.42 -3.99 -11.54
N LEU A 154 13.83 -3.37 -10.43
CA LEU A 154 15.19 -2.83 -10.29
C LEU A 154 16.25 -3.95 -10.34
N LEU A 155 16.04 -5.04 -9.60
CA LEU A 155 16.95 -6.20 -9.64
C LEU A 155 17.06 -6.76 -11.05
N SER A 156 15.94 -6.87 -11.76
CA SER A 156 15.92 -7.37 -13.14
C SER A 156 16.69 -6.46 -14.09
N ALA A 157 16.59 -5.13 -13.93
CA ALA A 157 17.38 -4.16 -14.70
C ALA A 157 18.88 -4.30 -14.42
N ILE A 158 19.26 -4.42 -13.14
CA ILE A 158 20.65 -4.62 -12.73
C ILE A 158 21.21 -5.93 -13.29
N ARG A 159 20.46 -7.03 -13.20
CA ARG A 159 20.90 -8.33 -13.75
C ARG A 159 21.09 -8.32 -15.26
N LYS A 160 20.25 -7.59 -15.99
CA LYS A 160 20.45 -7.39 -17.44
C LYS A 160 21.75 -6.67 -17.76
N SER A 161 22.14 -5.71 -16.92
CA SER A 161 23.41 -4.98 -17.07
C SER A 161 24.62 -5.77 -16.58
N SER A 162 24.41 -6.76 -15.71
CA SER A 162 25.46 -7.65 -15.15
C SER A 162 25.03 -9.10 -15.24
N PRO A 163 24.98 -9.71 -16.43
CA PRO A 163 24.42 -11.06 -16.63
C PRO A 163 25.21 -12.18 -15.91
N GLU A 164 26.49 -11.96 -15.67
CA GLU A 164 27.36 -12.89 -14.96
C GLU A 164 27.28 -12.78 -13.42
N ALA A 165 26.55 -11.79 -12.91
CA ALA A 165 26.41 -11.58 -11.48
C ALA A 165 25.62 -12.72 -10.84
N LYS A 166 26.20 -13.33 -9.81
CA LYS A 166 25.53 -14.35 -9.00
C LYS A 166 24.63 -13.71 -7.96
N LEU A 167 23.41 -14.22 -7.86
CA LEU A 167 22.42 -13.74 -6.91
C LEU A 167 22.41 -14.64 -5.66
N PHE A 168 22.48 -14.03 -4.49
CA PHE A 168 22.34 -14.68 -3.20
C PHE A 168 21.25 -13.95 -2.39
N CYS A 169 20.20 -14.69 -2.01
CA CYS A 169 19.08 -14.13 -1.26
C CYS A 169 18.96 -14.82 0.09
N VAL A 170 18.75 -14.05 1.14
CA VAL A 170 18.46 -14.51 2.50
C VAL A 170 17.10 -13.96 2.91
N GLY A 171 16.30 -14.77 3.57
CA GLY A 171 14.99 -14.36 4.06
C GLY A 171 14.31 -15.48 4.85
N ASP A 172 13.29 -15.12 5.61
CA ASP A 172 12.48 -16.00 6.42
C ASP A 172 11.00 -15.75 6.13
N ASP A 173 10.33 -16.68 5.46
CA ASP A 173 8.93 -16.53 5.06
C ASP A 173 7.96 -16.51 6.25
N TRP A 174 8.36 -16.99 7.42
CA TRP A 174 7.61 -16.87 8.67
C TRP A 174 7.57 -15.44 9.19
N GLN A 175 8.55 -14.61 8.82
CA GLN A 175 8.60 -13.19 9.15
C GLN A 175 7.91 -12.29 8.12
N ALA A 176 7.31 -12.86 7.09
CA ALA A 176 6.62 -12.12 6.03
C ALA A 176 5.31 -11.48 6.53
N ILE A 177 5.42 -10.45 7.35
CA ILE A 177 4.29 -9.70 7.94
C ILE A 177 3.80 -8.61 6.99
N ASN A 178 4.61 -8.23 6.00
CA ASN A 178 4.44 -7.01 5.20
C ASN A 178 3.61 -7.20 3.90
N GLY A 179 2.86 -8.28 3.75
CA GLY A 179 2.00 -8.50 2.57
C GLY A 179 1.03 -7.35 2.29
N PHE A 180 0.52 -6.69 3.36
CA PHE A 180 -0.31 -5.48 3.24
C PHE A 180 0.48 -4.25 2.76
N ALA A 181 1.81 -4.24 2.94
CA ALA A 181 2.68 -3.16 2.51
C ALA A 181 3.23 -3.33 1.08
N GLY A 182 2.76 -4.36 0.34
CA GLY A 182 3.08 -4.59 -1.08
C GLY A 182 4.24 -5.55 -1.32
N SER A 183 4.80 -6.20 -0.29
CA SER A 183 5.66 -7.36 -0.47
C SER A 183 4.83 -8.55 -1.00
N ASP A 184 5.43 -9.36 -1.85
CA ASP A 184 4.77 -10.52 -2.43
C ASP A 184 5.67 -11.75 -2.28
N LEU A 185 5.23 -12.67 -1.43
CA LEU A 185 5.90 -13.94 -1.19
C LEU A 185 6.11 -14.80 -2.44
N LYS A 186 5.47 -14.44 -3.57
CA LYS A 186 5.70 -15.14 -4.84
C LYS A 186 7.17 -15.14 -5.24
N PHE A 187 7.89 -14.02 -5.00
CA PHE A 187 9.31 -13.91 -5.33
C PHE A 187 10.17 -14.87 -4.49
N PHE A 188 9.82 -15.01 -3.21
CA PHE A 188 10.50 -15.94 -2.31
C PHE A 188 10.20 -17.41 -2.67
N LYS A 189 8.91 -17.76 -2.82
CA LYS A 189 8.48 -19.13 -3.10
C LYS A 189 8.84 -19.63 -4.50
N GLN A 190 8.93 -18.71 -5.46
CA GLN A 190 9.25 -19.04 -6.85
C GLN A 190 10.73 -18.78 -7.20
N PHE A 191 11.56 -18.47 -6.20
CA PHE A 191 12.99 -18.33 -6.40
C PHE A 191 13.57 -19.65 -6.87
N LYS A 192 13.94 -19.72 -8.15
CA LYS A 192 14.62 -20.85 -8.75
C LYS A 192 16.10 -20.53 -8.79
N GLN A 193 16.89 -21.42 -8.25
CA GLN A 193 18.34 -21.39 -8.33
C GLN A 193 18.84 -21.48 -9.77
#